data_ba26832dd6867c7c91a2b19032ad6d5e
#
_entry.id   ba26832dd6867c7c91a2b19032ad6d5e
#
_cell.length_a   1.000
_cell.length_b   1.000
_cell.length_c   1.000
_cell.angle_alpha   90.00
_cell.angle_beta   90.00
_cell.angle_gamma   90.00
#
_symmetry.space_group_name_H-M   'P 1'
#
loop_
_entity.id
_entity.type
_entity.pdbx_description
1 polymer ?
#
loop_
_entity_poly.entity_id
_entity_poly.type
_entity_poly.pdbx_seq_one_letter_code
_entity_poly.pdbx_strand_id
1 'polypeptide(L)'
;SAASDVYKRQDEISGIKDANFINSLNGKVAGVTINSSSSGVGGASKVVMRGAKSIEQSSNALYVIDGIPMYNFGGGGGMEFDSRGATESIADINPDDIESISVLTGAAAAALYGSNAANGAIVITTRRGQVGKLQVTVNSNTEFARPFVLPEFQNRYGTGSRGKDGGSTILSWGAKLNDASRTNYEPKDFFDTGLIFTNSVTLSTGTEKNQTFFSVASVNSEGIVPNNRYNRFNFTFRNTTNFLNDRMKLDIGASYIIQNDRNMTNQGIYSNPIVPVYLFPRGDDFGLVKVFERWDPARKINTMFWPQGEGDYRMQNPYWIAYRNLRLNQKKRYMLSAQLSYDITDWLNISGRVRVDNTHTKYEQKLYASSNLTITEESTQGHYTISKPDE
;
A
#
# COMPACT_ATOMS: atom_id res chain seq x y z
N SER A 1 4.56 -27.16 24.57
CA SER A 1 5.44 -26.17 23.99
C SER A 1 4.75 -24.83 24.08
N ALA A 2 5.30 -23.91 24.86
CA ALA A 2 4.77 -22.57 25.05
C ALA A 2 4.58 -21.91 23.68
N ALA A 3 3.38 -21.38 23.44
CA ALA A 3 3.13 -20.48 22.34
C ALA A 3 4.11 -19.30 22.53
N SER A 4 5.13 -19.21 21.69
CA SER A 4 6.07 -18.11 21.76
C SER A 4 5.38 -16.88 21.21
N ASP A 5 4.79 -16.09 22.10
CA ASP A 5 4.38 -14.75 21.77
C ASP A 5 5.65 -13.96 21.47
N VAL A 6 5.78 -13.50 20.24
CA VAL A 6 6.90 -12.65 19.86
C VAL A 6 6.50 -11.22 20.14
N TYR A 7 7.13 -10.65 21.17
CA TYR A 7 6.98 -9.25 21.52
C TYR A 7 8.11 -8.43 20.90
N LYS A 8 7.77 -7.37 20.17
CA LYS A 8 8.73 -6.45 19.56
C LYS A 8 8.47 -5.03 20.03
N ARG A 9 9.52 -4.39 20.54
CA ARG A 9 9.49 -2.97 20.91
C ARG A 9 9.72 -2.09 19.67
N GLN A 10 9.31 -0.84 19.76
CA GLN A 10 9.41 0.13 18.69
C GLN A 10 10.84 0.27 18.12
N ASP A 11 11.86 0.28 18.97
CA ASP A 11 13.28 0.44 18.58
C ASP A 11 13.72 -0.64 17.57
N GLU A 12 13.14 -1.84 17.65
CA GLU A 12 13.41 -2.93 16.72
C GLU A 12 12.62 -2.81 15.40
N ILE A 13 11.54 -2.04 15.40
CA ILE A 13 10.62 -1.88 14.26
C ILE A 13 10.98 -0.62 13.47
N SER A 14 11.44 0.43 14.16
CA SER A 14 11.66 1.76 13.60
C SER A 14 12.93 1.91 12.76
N GLY A 15 13.77 0.87 12.67
CA GLY A 15 15.03 0.93 11.92
C GLY A 15 14.86 1.13 10.40
N ILE A 16 13.74 0.70 9.84
CA ILE A 16 13.35 0.94 8.44
C ILE A 16 11.90 1.40 8.46
N LYS A 17 11.65 2.63 8.04
CA LYS A 17 10.32 3.25 8.01
C LYS A 17 9.64 3.04 6.66
N ASP A 18 9.08 1.86 6.45
CA ASP A 18 8.19 1.63 5.30
C ASP A 18 6.87 2.42 5.48
N ALA A 19 6.29 2.91 4.38
CA ALA A 19 4.99 3.58 4.40
C ALA A 19 3.87 2.67 4.93
N ASN A 20 3.99 1.35 4.74
CA ASN A 20 3.25 0.32 5.44
C ASN A 20 4.19 -0.38 6.43
N PHE A 21 4.12 -0.01 7.71
CA PHE A 21 5.03 -0.49 8.75
C PHE A 21 5.01 -2.02 8.93
N ILE A 22 3.97 -2.70 8.49
CA ILE A 22 3.88 -4.17 8.52
C ILE A 22 5.03 -4.80 7.74
N ASN A 23 5.46 -4.18 6.63
CA ASN A 23 6.60 -4.66 5.85
C ASN A 23 7.90 -4.68 6.67
N SER A 24 8.04 -3.79 7.64
CA SER A 24 9.22 -3.75 8.52
C SER A 24 9.36 -4.96 9.45
N LEU A 25 8.28 -5.74 9.62
CA LEU A 25 8.28 -6.98 10.41
C LEU A 25 8.78 -8.18 9.60
N ASN A 26 8.93 -8.05 8.28
CA ASN A 26 9.37 -9.14 7.43
C ASN A 26 10.77 -9.62 7.83
N GLY A 27 10.91 -10.93 8.03
CA GLY A 27 12.16 -11.55 8.49
C GLY A 27 12.50 -11.34 9.97
N LYS A 28 11.74 -10.51 10.71
CA LYS A 28 11.98 -10.23 12.14
C LYS A 28 11.15 -11.09 13.08
N VAL A 29 10.12 -11.76 12.57
CA VAL A 29 9.21 -12.60 13.37
C VAL A 29 9.19 -14.01 12.80
N ALA A 30 9.57 -14.99 13.62
CA ALA A 30 9.61 -16.38 13.21
C ALA A 30 8.21 -16.91 12.84
N GLY A 31 8.10 -17.63 11.73
CA GLY A 31 6.85 -18.22 11.25
C GLY A 31 5.84 -17.23 10.66
N VAL A 32 6.25 -15.98 10.44
CA VAL A 32 5.44 -14.96 9.76
C VAL A 32 6.05 -14.66 8.41
N THR A 33 5.24 -14.78 7.36
CA THR A 33 5.59 -14.41 5.99
C THR A 33 4.79 -13.18 5.60
N ILE A 34 5.49 -12.13 5.20
CA ILE A 34 4.88 -10.87 4.75
C ILE A 34 5.19 -10.68 3.28
N ASN A 35 4.15 -10.64 2.47
CA ASN A 35 4.24 -10.37 1.05
C ASN A 35 3.64 -9.00 0.77
N SER A 36 4.48 -8.05 0.38
CA SER A 36 4.01 -6.75 -0.11
C SER A 36 3.40 -6.90 -1.50
N SER A 37 2.38 -6.11 -1.79
CA SER A 37 1.78 -6.08 -3.12
C SER A 37 2.65 -5.30 -4.10
N SER A 38 2.43 -5.53 -5.40
CA SER A 38 3.05 -4.75 -6.49
C SER A 38 2.45 -3.34 -6.66
N SER A 39 1.53 -2.93 -5.78
CA SER A 39 0.81 -1.66 -5.88
C SER A 39 1.69 -0.42 -5.68
N GLY A 40 2.90 -0.59 -5.17
CA GLY A 40 3.84 0.49 -4.91
C GLY A 40 3.85 0.93 -3.44
N VAL A 41 4.33 2.14 -3.18
CA VAL A 41 4.45 2.68 -1.82
C VAL A 41 3.09 2.77 -1.14
N GLY A 42 3.00 2.30 0.10
CA GLY A 42 1.75 2.23 0.87
C GLY A 42 0.81 1.11 0.44
N GLY A 43 1.23 0.25 -0.47
CA GLY A 43 0.45 -0.91 -0.92
C GLY A 43 0.13 -1.89 0.20
N ALA A 44 -0.98 -2.61 0.05
CA ALA A 44 -1.41 -3.62 0.99
C ALA A 44 -0.38 -4.75 1.12
N SER A 45 -0.32 -5.35 2.30
CA SER A 45 0.58 -6.47 2.59
C SER A 45 -0.23 -7.69 3.01
N LYS A 46 0.16 -8.85 2.52
CA LYS A 46 -0.42 -10.12 2.94
C LYS A 46 0.44 -10.73 4.05
N VAL A 47 -0.13 -10.85 5.25
CA VAL A 47 0.53 -11.46 6.40
C VAL A 47 0.00 -12.85 6.63
N VAL A 48 0.84 -13.86 6.46
CA VAL A 48 0.51 -15.27 6.64
C VAL A 48 1.34 -15.84 7.78
N MET A 49 0.68 -16.47 8.75
CA MET A 49 1.33 -17.11 9.89
C MET A 49 1.33 -18.62 9.72
N ARG A 50 2.54 -19.22 9.78
CA ARG A 50 2.75 -20.68 9.68
C ARG A 50 2.19 -21.31 8.40
N GLY A 51 2.29 -20.58 7.27
CA GLY A 51 1.84 -21.05 5.96
C GLY A 51 0.37 -20.78 5.66
N ALA A 52 0.01 -20.83 4.38
CA ALA A 52 -1.37 -20.68 3.93
C ALA A 52 -2.19 -21.91 4.33
N LYS A 53 -3.32 -21.73 4.97
CA LYS A 53 -4.18 -22.80 5.49
C LYS A 53 -5.30 -23.19 4.51
N SER A 54 -5.66 -22.32 3.60
CA SER A 54 -6.72 -22.54 2.61
C SER A 54 -6.38 -21.88 1.28
N ILE A 55 -6.85 -22.46 0.20
CA ILE A 55 -6.78 -21.92 -1.16
C ILE A 55 -7.97 -20.97 -1.38
N GLU A 56 -9.13 -21.27 -0.79
CA GLU A 56 -10.38 -20.53 -1.01
C GLU A 56 -10.64 -19.42 -0.01
N GLN A 57 -10.11 -19.54 1.22
CA GLN A 57 -10.34 -18.57 2.29
C GLN A 57 -9.11 -17.72 2.53
N SER A 58 -9.33 -16.49 3.00
CA SER A 58 -8.25 -15.61 3.41
C SER A 58 -7.41 -16.26 4.53
N SER A 59 -6.10 -16.31 4.31
CA SER A 59 -5.12 -16.76 5.31
C SER A 59 -4.47 -15.59 6.06
N ASN A 60 -5.02 -14.37 5.93
CA ASN A 60 -4.48 -13.18 6.58
C ASN A 60 -4.68 -13.23 8.09
N ALA A 61 -3.68 -12.73 8.81
CA ALA A 61 -3.79 -12.50 10.24
C ALA A 61 -4.75 -11.37 10.58
N LEU A 62 -5.42 -11.46 11.74
CA LEU A 62 -6.23 -10.38 12.27
C LEU A 62 -5.34 -9.28 12.85
N TYR A 63 -5.65 -8.03 12.59
CA TYR A 63 -5.04 -6.90 13.28
C TYR A 63 -5.89 -6.47 14.47
N VAL A 64 -5.24 -6.22 15.60
CA VAL A 64 -5.88 -5.77 16.85
C VAL A 64 -5.14 -4.54 17.35
N ILE A 65 -5.83 -3.42 17.54
CA ILE A 65 -5.25 -2.18 18.04
C ILE A 65 -5.83 -1.86 19.40
N ASP A 66 -4.97 -1.77 20.41
CA ASP A 66 -5.36 -1.51 21.80
C ASP A 66 -6.48 -2.44 22.28
N GLY A 67 -6.40 -3.71 21.88
CA GLY A 67 -7.36 -4.74 22.24
C GLY A 67 -8.66 -4.78 21.45
N ILE A 68 -8.79 -3.95 20.39
CA ILE A 68 -9.97 -3.92 19.51
C ILE A 68 -9.58 -4.46 18.14
N PRO A 69 -10.29 -5.50 17.64
CA PRO A 69 -10.10 -5.98 16.28
C PRO A 69 -10.34 -4.87 15.24
N MET A 70 -9.45 -4.81 14.25
CA MET A 70 -9.57 -3.89 13.14
C MET A 70 -10.09 -4.63 11.91
N TYR A 71 -11.14 -4.11 11.32
CA TYR A 71 -11.60 -4.59 10.03
C TYR A 71 -10.76 -3.96 8.91
N ASN A 72 -10.41 -4.76 7.91
CA ASN A 72 -9.69 -4.25 6.76
C ASN A 72 -10.68 -3.74 5.71
N PHE A 73 -10.83 -2.43 5.64
CA PHE A 73 -11.65 -1.74 4.64
C PHE A 73 -10.87 -1.46 3.34
N GLY A 74 -9.87 -2.26 3.04
CA GLY A 74 -9.10 -2.21 1.81
C GLY A 74 -9.78 -3.03 0.72
N GLY A 75 -10.67 -2.44 -0.04
CA GLY A 75 -11.32 -3.06 -1.18
C GLY A 75 -10.39 -3.20 -2.38
N GLY A 76 -9.60 -4.25 -2.42
CA GLY A 76 -8.73 -4.60 -3.55
C GLY A 76 -9.02 -5.97 -4.13
N GLY A 77 -10.24 -6.44 -4.07
CA GLY A 77 -10.68 -7.67 -4.70
C GLY A 77 -11.17 -7.41 -6.11
N GLY A 78 -10.30 -7.21 -7.06
CA GLY A 78 -10.66 -7.11 -8.47
C GLY A 78 -10.35 -8.38 -9.22
N MET A 79 -11.10 -8.62 -10.26
CA MET A 79 -10.93 -9.71 -11.20
C MET A 79 -9.54 -9.72 -11.84
N GLU A 80 -9.15 -10.89 -12.25
CA GLU A 80 -7.91 -11.35 -12.85
C GLU A 80 -7.24 -10.43 -13.88
N PHE A 81 -8.01 -9.60 -14.59
CA PHE A 81 -7.50 -8.83 -15.72
C PHE A 81 -7.23 -7.34 -15.46
N ASP A 82 -7.78 -6.73 -14.44
CA ASP A 82 -7.57 -5.32 -14.11
C ASP A 82 -7.87 -5.01 -12.63
N SER A 83 -7.29 -5.76 -11.72
CA SER A 83 -7.47 -5.50 -10.30
C SER A 83 -6.72 -4.24 -9.88
N ARG A 84 -7.41 -3.39 -9.13
CA ARG A 84 -6.84 -2.13 -8.63
C ARG A 84 -5.72 -2.40 -7.64
N GLY A 85 -4.66 -1.61 -7.71
CA GLY A 85 -3.72 -1.49 -6.61
C GLY A 85 -4.45 -0.93 -5.38
N ALA A 86 -4.21 -1.52 -4.22
CA ALA A 86 -4.90 -1.18 -2.98
C ALA A 86 -3.94 -0.86 -1.85
N THR A 87 -4.40 0.00 -0.94
CA THR A 87 -3.85 0.17 0.41
C THR A 87 -4.63 -0.66 1.40
N GLU A 88 -4.12 -0.84 2.60
CA GLU A 88 -4.83 -1.52 3.69
C GLU A 88 -5.01 -0.60 4.90
N SER A 89 -6.03 -0.87 5.70
CA SER A 89 -6.39 -0.02 6.84
C SER A 89 -5.32 0.04 7.93
N ILE A 90 -4.52 -1.01 8.07
CA ILE A 90 -3.42 -1.05 9.05
C ILE A 90 -2.27 -0.12 8.66
N ALA A 91 -2.05 0.09 7.35
CA ALA A 91 -1.03 1.01 6.86
C ALA A 91 -1.32 2.48 7.21
N ASP A 92 -2.54 2.78 7.65
CA ASP A 92 -2.93 4.13 8.08
C ASP A 92 -2.26 4.56 9.39
N ILE A 93 -1.76 3.61 10.19
CA ILE A 93 -1.14 3.91 11.48
C ILE A 93 0.27 4.44 11.26
N ASN A 94 0.59 5.55 11.96
CA ASN A 94 1.96 6.05 12.01
C ASN A 94 2.83 5.09 12.85
N PRO A 95 3.95 4.57 12.33
CA PRO A 95 4.86 3.71 13.10
C PRO A 95 5.37 4.34 14.40
N ASP A 96 5.54 5.65 14.44
CA ASP A 96 6.02 6.36 15.62
C ASP A 96 4.98 6.42 16.76
N ASP A 97 3.69 6.14 16.46
CA ASP A 97 2.62 6.04 17.46
C ASP A 97 2.54 4.64 18.07
N ILE A 98 3.34 3.68 17.60
CA ILE A 98 3.34 2.31 18.10
C ILE A 98 4.31 2.21 19.28
N GLU A 99 3.83 1.65 20.39
CA GLU A 99 4.65 1.30 21.55
C GLU A 99 5.24 -0.10 21.39
N SER A 100 4.39 -1.06 21.01
CA SER A 100 4.80 -2.45 20.84
C SER A 100 3.89 -3.23 19.90
N ILE A 101 4.43 -4.32 19.36
CA ILE A 101 3.70 -5.29 18.55
C ILE A 101 3.91 -6.67 19.13
N SER A 102 2.80 -7.38 19.37
CA SER A 102 2.80 -8.79 19.78
C SER A 102 2.15 -9.64 18.70
N VAL A 103 2.76 -10.77 18.39
CA VAL A 103 2.25 -11.70 17.39
C VAL A 103 1.72 -12.94 18.10
N LEU A 104 0.41 -13.17 18.00
CA LEU A 104 -0.28 -14.31 18.59
C LEU A 104 -0.53 -15.39 17.55
N THR A 105 -0.24 -16.63 17.89
CA THR A 105 -0.54 -17.78 17.03
C THR A 105 -2.03 -18.11 17.01
N GLY A 106 -2.49 -18.83 15.96
CA GLY A 106 -3.91 -19.04 15.70
C GLY A 106 -4.74 -19.51 16.91
N ALA A 107 -4.26 -20.49 17.68
CA ALA A 107 -5.01 -20.99 18.85
C ALA A 107 -5.13 -19.94 19.96
N ALA A 108 -4.03 -19.27 20.31
CA ALA A 108 -4.04 -18.20 21.31
C ALA A 108 -4.84 -16.99 20.86
N ALA A 109 -4.70 -16.59 19.58
CA ALA A 109 -5.45 -15.50 19.00
C ALA A 109 -6.96 -15.79 18.94
N ALA A 110 -7.36 -17.01 18.54
CA ALA A 110 -8.75 -17.42 18.47
C ALA A 110 -9.43 -17.48 19.87
N ALA A 111 -8.67 -17.85 20.89
CA ALA A 111 -9.17 -17.84 22.27
C ALA A 111 -9.51 -16.45 22.78
N LEU A 112 -8.77 -15.41 22.33
CA LEU A 112 -8.96 -14.02 22.74
C LEU A 112 -9.93 -13.25 21.85
N TYR A 113 -9.90 -13.49 20.53
CA TYR A 113 -10.58 -12.66 19.52
C TYR A 113 -11.56 -13.45 18.63
N GLY A 114 -11.81 -14.72 18.96
CA GLY A 114 -12.78 -15.56 18.25
C GLY A 114 -12.27 -16.10 16.90
N SER A 115 -13.21 -16.58 16.08
CA SER A 115 -12.93 -17.26 14.81
C SER A 115 -12.18 -16.39 13.79
N ASN A 116 -12.38 -15.09 13.82
CA ASN A 116 -11.68 -14.14 12.91
C ASN A 116 -10.16 -14.14 13.12
N ALA A 117 -9.70 -14.56 14.28
CA ALA A 117 -8.28 -14.68 14.61
C ALA A 117 -7.72 -16.11 14.44
N ALA A 118 -8.46 -17.02 13.80
CA ALA A 118 -8.03 -18.41 13.61
C ALA A 118 -6.70 -18.54 12.84
N ASN A 119 -6.37 -17.56 12.00
CA ASN A 119 -5.11 -17.48 11.24
C ASN A 119 -3.98 -16.80 12.04
N GLY A 120 -4.24 -16.39 13.27
CA GLY A 120 -3.34 -15.60 14.11
C GLY A 120 -3.75 -14.12 14.18
N ALA A 121 -3.12 -13.39 15.09
CA ALA A 121 -3.34 -11.96 15.26
C ALA A 121 -2.04 -11.20 15.47
N ILE A 122 -1.99 -9.98 14.92
CA ILE A 122 -0.98 -8.98 15.21
C ILE A 122 -1.62 -7.95 16.12
N VAL A 123 -1.18 -7.93 17.38
CA VAL A 123 -1.69 -7.04 18.41
C VAL A 123 -0.76 -5.84 18.53
N ILE A 124 -1.29 -4.66 18.28
CA ILE A 124 -0.56 -3.40 18.28
C ILE A 124 -1.01 -2.61 19.50
N THR A 125 -0.05 -2.19 20.30
CA THR A 125 -0.28 -1.25 21.40
C THR A 125 0.22 0.12 20.99
N THR A 126 -0.64 1.12 21.08
CA THR A 126 -0.29 2.49 20.75
C THR A 126 0.29 3.23 21.96
N ARG A 127 1.13 4.22 21.68
CA ARG A 127 1.76 5.04 22.71
C ARG A 127 0.76 5.85 23.50
N ARG A 128 1.07 6.01 24.78
CA ARG A 128 0.38 6.89 25.72
C ARG A 128 1.31 8.01 26.17
N GLY A 129 0.73 9.05 26.73
CA GLY A 129 1.51 10.04 27.47
C GLY A 129 2.27 9.40 28.63
N GLN A 130 3.41 9.93 28.95
CA GLN A 130 4.25 9.47 30.05
C GLN A 130 4.34 10.54 31.14
N VAL A 131 4.51 10.10 32.37
CA VAL A 131 4.76 10.99 33.50
C VAL A 131 6.13 11.65 33.30
N GLY A 132 6.18 12.96 33.38
CA GLY A 132 7.42 13.73 33.25
C GLY A 132 7.24 15.05 32.52
N LYS A 133 8.37 15.73 32.32
CA LYS A 133 8.43 16.96 31.54
C LYS A 133 8.10 16.69 30.07
N LEU A 134 7.71 17.72 29.37
CA LEU A 134 7.46 17.65 27.93
C LEU A 134 8.66 17.06 27.20
N GLN A 135 8.42 15.94 26.55
CA GLN A 135 9.34 15.30 25.62
C GLN A 135 8.86 15.56 24.20
N VAL A 136 9.75 16.05 23.37
CA VAL A 136 9.52 16.30 21.95
C VAL A 136 10.46 15.40 21.17
N THR A 137 9.91 14.56 20.29
CA THR A 137 10.71 13.73 19.38
C THR A 137 10.40 14.14 17.95
N VAL A 138 11.44 14.43 17.19
CA VAL A 138 11.33 14.75 15.76
C VAL A 138 12.06 13.68 14.98
N ASN A 139 11.38 13.06 14.04
CA ASN A 139 11.94 12.08 13.12
C ASN A 139 11.80 12.58 11.69
N SER A 140 12.86 12.44 10.91
CA SER A 140 12.86 12.69 9.47
C SER A 140 13.65 11.58 8.78
N ASN A 141 13.07 10.99 7.75
CA ASN A 141 13.68 9.93 6.97
C ASN A 141 13.46 10.18 5.48
N THR A 142 14.52 9.97 4.70
CA THR A 142 14.47 10.06 3.24
C THR A 142 15.02 8.78 2.66
N GLU A 143 14.24 8.12 1.81
CA GLU A 143 14.62 6.88 1.14
C GLU A 143 14.58 7.06 -0.36
N PHE A 144 15.59 6.51 -1.04
CA PHE A 144 15.66 6.41 -2.49
C PHE A 144 15.42 4.95 -2.89
N ALA A 145 14.47 4.73 -3.79
CA ALA A 145 14.12 3.42 -4.27
C ALA A 145 14.50 3.24 -5.74
N ARG A 146 15.05 2.08 -6.09
CA ARG A 146 15.32 1.67 -7.47
C ARG A 146 14.99 0.19 -7.63
N PRO A 147 14.64 -0.27 -8.85
CA PRO A 147 14.49 -1.70 -9.09
C PRO A 147 15.78 -2.45 -8.72
N PHE A 148 15.66 -3.43 -7.83
CA PHE A 148 16.80 -4.21 -7.35
C PHE A 148 17.04 -5.45 -8.21
N VAL A 149 15.97 -6.15 -8.58
CA VAL A 149 16.01 -7.33 -9.43
C VAL A 149 15.00 -7.13 -10.56
N LEU A 150 15.44 -7.31 -11.77
CA LEU A 150 14.62 -7.31 -12.98
C LEU A 150 14.80 -8.65 -13.70
N PRO A 151 13.80 -9.12 -14.47
CA PRO A 151 13.95 -10.30 -15.29
C PRO A 151 15.11 -10.15 -16.27
N GLU A 152 15.87 -11.20 -16.47
CA GLU A 152 16.87 -11.28 -17.54
C GLU A 152 16.19 -11.64 -18.85
N PHE A 153 16.39 -10.82 -19.86
CA PHE A 153 15.82 -11.02 -21.18
C PHE A 153 16.87 -11.46 -22.17
N GLN A 154 16.46 -12.28 -23.13
CA GLN A 154 17.30 -12.60 -24.28
C GLN A 154 17.48 -11.35 -25.18
N ASN A 155 18.68 -11.18 -25.75
CA ASN A 155 19.04 -10.08 -26.67
C ASN A 155 19.64 -10.61 -27.98
N ARG A 156 19.30 -11.83 -28.39
CA ARG A 156 19.82 -12.48 -29.61
C ARG A 156 18.84 -12.44 -30.78
N TYR A 157 17.56 -12.45 -30.49
CA TYR A 157 16.50 -12.50 -31.50
C TYR A 157 15.57 -11.29 -31.34
N GLY A 158 15.14 -10.72 -32.46
CA GLY A 158 14.25 -9.56 -32.51
C GLY A 158 12.78 -9.94 -32.56
N THR A 159 11.97 -8.97 -32.96
CA THR A 159 10.52 -9.12 -33.07
C THR A 159 10.12 -10.18 -34.06
N GLY A 160 9.14 -11.00 -33.71
CA GLY A 160 8.59 -12.04 -34.58
C GLY A 160 8.61 -13.42 -33.95
N SER A 161 8.36 -14.43 -34.76
CA SER A 161 8.31 -15.83 -34.35
C SER A 161 9.00 -16.76 -35.36
N ARG A 162 9.48 -17.92 -34.88
CA ARG A 162 10.09 -18.99 -35.72
C ARG A 162 11.21 -18.49 -36.64
N GLY A 163 12.04 -17.55 -36.15
CA GLY A 163 13.17 -17.01 -36.90
C GLY A 163 12.80 -16.11 -38.07
N LYS A 164 11.54 -15.66 -38.15
CA LYS A 164 11.05 -14.75 -39.19
C LYS A 164 10.62 -13.41 -38.57
N ASP A 165 10.89 -12.32 -39.28
CA ASP A 165 10.45 -11.01 -38.92
C ASP A 165 8.92 -10.86 -39.10
N GLY A 166 8.30 -10.06 -38.26
CA GLY A 166 6.87 -9.79 -38.27
C GLY A 166 6.02 -10.87 -37.60
N GLY A 167 4.71 -10.69 -37.60
CA GLY A 167 3.75 -11.55 -36.94
C GLY A 167 3.27 -10.97 -35.64
N SER A 168 3.67 -11.51 -34.51
CA SER A 168 3.24 -10.99 -33.20
C SER A 168 4.16 -9.87 -32.73
N THR A 169 3.55 -8.81 -32.23
CA THR A 169 4.27 -7.65 -31.66
C THR A 169 4.79 -7.89 -30.24
N ILE A 170 4.41 -9.00 -29.59
CA ILE A 170 4.82 -9.35 -28.24
C ILE A 170 5.90 -10.45 -28.21
N LEU A 171 6.17 -11.11 -29.32
CA LEU A 171 7.14 -12.20 -29.40
C LEU A 171 8.50 -11.68 -29.83
N SER A 172 9.55 -12.13 -29.16
CA SER A 172 10.95 -11.83 -29.45
C SER A 172 11.71 -13.09 -29.92
N TRP A 173 11.12 -13.84 -30.87
CA TRP A 173 11.66 -15.06 -31.50
C TRP A 173 11.73 -14.95 -33.00
N GLY A 174 11.95 -13.72 -33.50
CA GLY A 174 12.12 -13.41 -34.90
C GLY A 174 13.50 -13.73 -35.41
N ALA A 175 13.99 -12.96 -36.40
CA ALA A 175 15.34 -13.12 -36.94
C ALA A 175 16.40 -12.80 -35.89
N LYS A 176 17.57 -13.40 -36.06
CA LYS A 176 18.74 -13.16 -35.22
C LYS A 176 19.20 -11.69 -35.42
N LEU A 177 19.32 -10.95 -34.31
CA LEU A 177 19.80 -9.58 -34.31
C LEU A 177 21.28 -9.54 -34.67
N ASN A 178 21.68 -8.59 -35.50
CA ASN A 178 23.05 -8.20 -35.75
C ASN A 178 23.36 -6.87 -35.06
N ASP A 179 24.61 -6.40 -35.11
CA ASP A 179 25.02 -5.19 -34.41
C ASP A 179 24.34 -3.93 -34.95
N ALA A 180 23.87 -3.90 -36.19
CA ALA A 180 23.16 -2.79 -36.79
C ALA A 180 21.68 -2.74 -36.38
N SER A 181 21.08 -3.89 -36.04
CA SER A 181 19.66 -4.00 -35.64
C SER A 181 19.47 -4.08 -34.11
N ARG A 182 20.55 -4.01 -33.35
CA ARG A 182 20.51 -4.11 -31.89
C ARG A 182 20.29 -2.72 -31.29
N THR A 183 19.25 -2.56 -30.49
CA THR A 183 19.03 -1.37 -29.67
C THR A 183 19.49 -1.60 -28.23
N ASN A 184 19.85 -0.52 -27.53
CA ASN A 184 20.33 -0.57 -26.14
C ASN A 184 19.17 -0.42 -25.13
N TYR A 185 18.02 -1.02 -25.41
CA TYR A 185 16.90 -0.98 -24.48
C TYR A 185 17.10 -2.01 -23.35
N GLU A 186 16.95 -1.49 -22.14
CA GLU A 186 16.88 -2.28 -20.92
C GLU A 186 15.56 -1.96 -20.17
N PRO A 187 14.85 -2.94 -19.60
CA PRO A 187 13.59 -2.68 -18.85
C PRO A 187 13.72 -1.65 -17.73
N LYS A 188 14.91 -1.52 -17.14
CA LYS A 188 15.22 -0.53 -16.12
C LYS A 188 15.03 0.91 -16.59
N ASP A 189 15.12 1.18 -17.91
CA ASP A 189 15.02 2.52 -18.50
C ASP A 189 13.58 3.09 -18.43
N PHE A 190 12.61 2.24 -18.14
CA PHE A 190 11.23 2.68 -17.87
C PHE A 190 11.07 3.25 -16.46
N PHE A 191 11.82 2.76 -15.49
CA PHE A 191 11.62 3.11 -14.09
C PHE A 191 12.34 4.39 -13.71
N ASP A 192 11.67 5.20 -12.90
CA ASP A 192 12.24 6.37 -12.26
C ASP A 192 12.96 5.98 -10.95
N THR A 193 13.72 6.91 -10.38
CA THR A 193 14.17 6.79 -9.00
C THR A 193 13.05 7.21 -8.08
N GLY A 194 12.54 6.28 -7.28
CA GLY A 194 11.52 6.57 -6.28
C GLY A 194 12.10 7.36 -5.11
N LEU A 195 11.26 8.19 -4.51
CA LEU A 195 11.60 9.00 -3.34
C LEU A 195 10.50 8.83 -2.29
N ILE A 196 10.89 8.51 -1.05
CA ILE A 196 9.98 8.43 0.09
C ILE A 196 10.50 9.36 1.17
N PHE A 197 9.70 10.34 1.53
CA PHE A 197 10.03 11.33 2.55
C PHE A 197 9.03 11.23 3.71
N THR A 198 9.51 10.78 4.86
CA THR A 198 8.71 10.55 6.06
C THR A 198 9.17 11.48 7.17
N ASN A 199 8.24 12.25 7.74
CA ASN A 199 8.49 13.11 8.88
C ASN A 199 7.48 12.87 9.97
N SER A 200 7.90 12.97 11.21
CA SER A 200 6.99 12.94 12.35
C SER A 200 7.50 13.81 13.50
N VAL A 201 6.54 14.34 14.24
CA VAL A 201 6.76 15.03 15.51
C VAL A 201 5.85 14.40 16.54
N THR A 202 6.42 13.94 17.64
CA THR A 202 5.65 13.41 18.78
C THR A 202 5.91 14.23 20.02
N LEU A 203 4.87 14.48 20.78
CA LEU A 203 4.88 15.19 22.06
C LEU A 203 4.32 14.26 23.14
N SER A 204 5.04 14.10 24.23
CA SER A 204 4.59 13.36 25.39
C SER A 204 4.88 14.14 26.67
N THR A 205 3.88 14.26 27.51
CA THR A 205 4.02 14.95 28.81
C THR A 205 2.99 14.42 29.78
N GLY A 206 3.21 14.62 31.06
CA GLY A 206 2.17 14.29 32.03
C GLY A 206 2.61 14.33 33.48
N THR A 207 1.61 14.28 34.32
CA THR A 207 1.70 14.04 35.77
C THR A 207 1.19 12.62 36.08
N GLU A 208 1.27 12.18 37.32
CA GLU A 208 0.66 10.90 37.75
C GLU A 208 -0.85 10.87 37.47
N LYS A 209 -1.53 12.00 37.51
CA LYS A 209 -2.98 12.09 37.30
C LYS A 209 -3.41 12.35 35.87
N ASN A 210 -2.57 12.96 35.04
CA ASN A 210 -2.92 13.28 33.65
C ASN A 210 -1.71 13.12 32.75
N GLN A 211 -1.85 12.34 31.69
CA GLN A 211 -0.81 12.11 30.70
C GLN A 211 -1.35 12.35 29.31
N THR A 212 -0.60 13.09 28.50
CA THR A 212 -0.99 13.45 27.15
C THR A 212 0.08 13.05 26.15
N PHE A 213 -0.36 12.45 25.07
CA PHE A 213 0.42 12.16 23.89
C PHE A 213 -0.22 12.84 22.67
N PHE A 214 0.62 13.42 21.83
CA PHE A 214 0.21 14.01 20.57
C PHE A 214 1.25 13.70 19.51
N SER A 215 0.81 13.37 18.30
CA SER A 215 1.69 13.19 17.16
C SER A 215 1.13 13.75 15.87
N VAL A 216 2.03 14.20 15.00
CA VAL A 216 1.76 14.57 13.61
C VAL A 216 2.80 13.89 12.75
N ALA A 217 2.36 13.22 11.70
CA ALA A 217 3.25 12.57 10.75
C ALA A 217 2.82 12.82 9.31
N SER A 218 3.80 12.82 8.42
CA SER A 218 3.57 12.87 6.97
C SER A 218 4.44 11.86 6.25
N VAL A 219 3.87 11.22 5.24
CA VAL A 219 4.58 10.40 4.25
C VAL A 219 4.28 11.02 2.89
N ASN A 220 5.32 11.41 2.15
CA ASN A 220 5.22 11.89 0.78
C ASN A 220 6.12 11.02 -0.08
N SER A 221 5.55 10.41 -1.11
CA SER A 221 6.28 9.48 -1.95
C SER A 221 5.98 9.62 -3.41
N GLU A 222 7.02 9.54 -4.22
CA GLU A 222 6.98 9.25 -5.63
C GLU A 222 7.54 7.83 -5.84
N GLY A 223 6.78 6.97 -6.52
CA GLY A 223 7.16 5.58 -6.76
C GLY A 223 8.18 5.45 -7.90
N ILE A 224 8.69 4.23 -8.09
CA ILE A 224 9.59 3.91 -9.21
C ILE A 224 8.85 3.79 -10.56
N VAL A 225 7.56 3.55 -10.55
CA VAL A 225 6.73 3.58 -11.77
C VAL A 225 6.37 5.04 -12.05
N PRO A 226 6.55 5.53 -13.30
CA PRO A 226 6.24 6.91 -13.63
C PRO A 226 4.83 7.34 -13.21
N ASN A 227 4.72 8.56 -12.65
CA ASN A 227 3.47 9.17 -12.17
C ASN A 227 2.75 8.43 -11.03
N ASN A 228 3.42 7.49 -10.36
CA ASN A 228 2.92 6.89 -9.12
C ASN A 228 3.24 7.79 -7.94
N ARG A 229 2.24 8.11 -7.11
CA ARG A 229 2.39 8.96 -5.91
C ARG A 229 1.57 8.42 -4.75
N TYR A 230 2.09 8.61 -3.55
CA TYR A 230 1.41 8.29 -2.30
C TYR A 230 1.72 9.36 -1.26
N ASN A 231 0.67 9.95 -0.69
CA ASN A 231 0.79 10.95 0.38
C ASN A 231 -0.15 10.58 1.52
N ARG A 232 0.34 10.69 2.75
CA ARG A 232 -0.45 10.45 3.96
C ARG A 232 -0.08 11.45 5.04
N PHE A 233 -1.11 11.96 5.73
CA PHE A 233 -0.98 12.78 6.92
C PHE A 233 -1.72 12.11 8.07
N ASN A 234 -1.07 12.02 9.21
CA ASN A 234 -1.61 11.45 10.44
C ASN A 234 -1.61 12.50 11.53
N PHE A 235 -2.73 12.59 12.26
CA PHE A 235 -2.85 13.34 13.51
C PHE A 235 -3.33 12.38 14.57
N THR A 236 -2.64 12.30 15.69
CA THR A 236 -3.00 11.41 16.79
C THR A 236 -2.94 12.19 18.10
N PHE A 237 -4.00 12.07 18.88
CA PHE A 237 -4.09 12.60 20.23
C PHE A 237 -4.52 11.50 21.17
N ARG A 238 -3.91 11.44 22.34
CA ARG A 238 -4.31 10.54 23.41
C ARG A 238 -4.12 11.20 24.76
N ASN A 239 -5.11 11.06 25.63
CA ASN A 239 -5.05 11.53 27.00
C ASN A 239 -5.55 10.44 27.95
N THR A 240 -4.82 10.26 29.02
CA THR A 240 -5.17 9.38 30.14
C THR A 240 -5.28 10.22 31.39
N THR A 241 -6.41 10.19 32.05
CA THR A 241 -6.67 10.95 33.28
C THR A 241 -7.15 10.02 34.39
N ASN A 242 -6.52 10.11 35.55
CA ASN A 242 -6.94 9.45 36.79
C ASN A 242 -7.63 10.46 37.69
N PHE A 243 -8.77 10.09 38.26
CA PHE A 243 -9.57 10.93 39.16
C PHE A 243 -10.24 10.07 40.24
N LEU A 244 -10.95 10.68 41.17
CA LEU A 244 -11.53 10.05 42.38
C LEU A 244 -10.47 9.24 43.18
N ASN A 245 -9.36 9.90 43.54
CA ASN A 245 -8.24 9.28 44.25
C ASN A 245 -7.72 8.01 43.55
N ASP A 246 -7.49 8.12 42.23
CA ASP A 246 -6.98 7.08 41.33
C ASP A 246 -7.90 5.86 41.17
N ARG A 247 -9.12 5.89 41.72
CA ARG A 247 -10.11 4.83 41.52
C ARG A 247 -10.78 4.85 40.15
N MET A 248 -10.73 5.97 39.45
CA MET A 248 -11.34 6.10 38.14
C MET A 248 -10.31 6.56 37.12
N LYS A 249 -10.25 5.86 35.98
CA LYS A 249 -9.34 6.14 34.88
C LYS A 249 -10.10 6.31 33.59
N LEU A 250 -9.93 7.48 32.96
CA LEU A 250 -10.44 7.78 31.64
C LEU A 250 -9.27 7.81 30.63
N ASP A 251 -9.36 6.99 29.57
CA ASP A 251 -8.43 6.98 28.44
C ASP A 251 -9.20 7.36 27.19
N ILE A 252 -8.85 8.48 26.57
CA ILE A 252 -9.45 8.97 25.32
C ILE A 252 -8.40 9.01 24.23
N GLY A 253 -8.80 8.65 23.02
CA GLY A 253 -7.96 8.69 21.83
C GLY A 253 -8.72 9.24 20.64
N ALA A 254 -8.03 10.04 19.83
CA ALA A 254 -8.53 10.56 18.58
C ALA A 254 -7.42 10.49 17.54
N SER A 255 -7.73 9.95 16.36
CA SER A 255 -6.83 9.96 15.21
C SER A 255 -7.57 10.43 13.98
N TYR A 256 -6.90 11.22 13.16
CA TYR A 256 -7.38 11.66 11.86
C TYR A 256 -6.34 11.43 10.80
N ILE A 257 -6.74 10.80 9.70
CA ILE A 257 -5.85 10.39 8.62
C ILE A 257 -6.39 10.92 7.31
N ILE A 258 -5.50 11.55 6.54
CA ILE A 258 -5.76 11.95 5.16
C ILE A 258 -4.75 11.22 4.29
N GLN A 259 -5.22 10.45 3.32
CA GLN A 259 -4.39 9.74 2.37
C GLN A 259 -4.84 10.08 0.95
N ASN A 260 -3.87 10.33 0.10
CA ASN A 260 -4.08 10.50 -1.34
C ASN A 260 -3.08 9.62 -2.06
N ASP A 261 -3.54 8.81 -2.98
CA ASP A 261 -2.67 8.06 -3.87
C ASP A 261 -3.05 8.28 -5.33
N ARG A 262 -2.08 8.13 -6.19
CA ARG A 262 -2.22 8.22 -7.64
C ARG A 262 -1.53 7.04 -8.27
N ASN A 263 -2.26 6.38 -9.18
CA ASN A 263 -1.73 5.33 -10.05
C ASN A 263 -0.98 4.24 -9.29
N MET A 264 -1.54 3.77 -8.18
CA MET A 264 -1.08 2.51 -7.59
C MET A 264 -1.14 1.43 -8.65
N THR A 265 -0.04 0.70 -8.82
CA THR A 265 0.12 -0.25 -9.92
C THR A 265 -0.99 -1.31 -9.87
N ASN A 266 -1.76 -1.38 -10.95
CA ASN A 266 -2.78 -2.41 -11.12
C ASN A 266 -2.15 -3.76 -11.46
N GLN A 267 -2.89 -4.80 -11.21
CA GLN A 267 -2.61 -6.13 -11.77
C GLN A 267 -3.32 -6.27 -13.14
N GLY A 268 -2.96 -7.30 -13.89
CA GLY A 268 -3.54 -7.55 -15.22
C GLY A 268 -2.72 -6.96 -16.35
N ILE A 269 -3.22 -7.10 -17.58
CA ILE A 269 -2.49 -6.77 -18.80
C ILE A 269 -2.84 -5.41 -19.39
N TYR A 270 -4.05 -4.90 -19.11
CA TYR A 270 -4.55 -3.68 -19.76
C TYR A 270 -4.07 -2.40 -19.09
N SER A 271 -3.93 -2.41 -17.78
CA SER A 271 -3.65 -1.22 -16.99
C SER A 271 -2.36 -1.30 -16.17
N ASN A 272 -1.59 -2.38 -16.29
CA ASN A 272 -0.29 -2.51 -15.67
C ASN A 272 0.81 -2.06 -16.65
N PRO A 273 1.48 -0.93 -16.42
CA PRO A 273 2.49 -0.43 -17.35
C PRO A 273 3.73 -1.32 -17.46
N ILE A 274 3.98 -2.19 -16.49
CA ILE A 274 5.14 -3.09 -16.48
C ILE A 274 5.00 -4.19 -17.52
N VAL A 275 3.78 -4.64 -17.82
CA VAL A 275 3.53 -5.70 -18.80
C VAL A 275 4.05 -5.32 -20.20
N PRO A 276 3.63 -4.20 -20.80
CA PRO A 276 4.17 -3.81 -22.11
C PRO A 276 5.65 -3.48 -22.09
N VAL A 277 6.22 -3.05 -20.94
CA VAL A 277 7.67 -2.87 -20.80
C VAL A 277 8.41 -4.20 -20.90
N TYR A 278 7.94 -5.23 -20.21
CA TYR A 278 8.60 -6.54 -20.23
C TYR A 278 8.39 -7.32 -21.52
N LEU A 279 7.25 -7.09 -22.18
CA LEU A 279 6.93 -7.71 -23.47
C LEU A 279 7.42 -6.91 -24.67
N PHE A 280 8.03 -5.75 -24.45
CA PHE A 280 8.58 -4.95 -25.56
C PHE A 280 9.67 -5.73 -26.30
N PRO A 281 9.54 -5.89 -27.66
CA PRO A 281 10.44 -6.75 -28.42
C PRO A 281 11.88 -6.27 -28.44
N ARG A 282 12.79 -7.21 -28.42
CA ARG A 282 14.23 -6.92 -28.52
C ARG A 282 14.58 -6.49 -29.94
N GLY A 283 15.44 -5.50 -30.05
CA GLY A 283 15.83 -4.90 -31.34
C GLY A 283 15.01 -3.68 -31.72
N ASP A 284 13.83 -3.47 -31.12
CA ASP A 284 13.01 -2.26 -31.35
C ASP A 284 13.47 -1.12 -30.45
N ASP A 285 13.26 0.12 -30.90
CA ASP A 285 13.68 1.31 -30.18
C ASP A 285 12.64 1.71 -29.11
N PHE A 286 12.96 1.45 -27.86
CA PHE A 286 12.13 1.87 -26.73
C PHE A 286 12.07 3.39 -26.58
N GLY A 287 13.00 4.14 -27.13
CA GLY A 287 12.97 5.61 -27.15
C GLY A 287 11.71 6.16 -27.79
N LEU A 288 11.17 5.47 -28.79
CA LEU A 288 9.92 5.83 -29.46
C LEU A 288 8.70 5.70 -28.54
N VAL A 289 8.75 4.85 -27.55
CA VAL A 289 7.64 4.61 -26.59
C VAL A 289 7.40 5.82 -25.69
N LYS A 290 8.42 6.65 -25.47
CA LYS A 290 8.30 7.90 -24.71
C LYS A 290 7.41 8.93 -25.40
N VAL A 291 7.27 8.84 -26.73
CA VAL A 291 6.28 9.58 -27.51
C VAL A 291 4.96 8.81 -27.42
N PHE A 292 4.29 8.90 -26.29
CA PHE A 292 3.12 8.06 -26.00
C PHE A 292 1.81 8.58 -26.57
N GLU A 293 1.80 9.79 -27.14
CA GLU A 293 0.62 10.38 -27.77
C GLU A 293 0.99 11.18 -29.04
N ARG A 294 0.06 11.22 -29.98
CA ARG A 294 0.16 12.01 -31.21
C ARG A 294 -1.16 12.72 -31.51
N TRP A 295 -1.07 13.91 -32.09
CA TRP A 295 -2.24 14.66 -32.52
C TRP A 295 -2.99 13.93 -33.63
N ASP A 296 -4.29 13.71 -33.43
CA ASP A 296 -5.22 13.21 -34.43
C ASP A 296 -6.04 14.39 -34.97
N PRO A 297 -5.79 14.83 -36.22
CA PRO A 297 -6.47 16.00 -36.80
C PRO A 297 -7.96 15.73 -37.07
N ALA A 298 -8.37 14.49 -37.29
CA ALA A 298 -9.76 14.14 -37.53
C ALA A 298 -10.58 14.23 -36.23
N ARG A 299 -10.01 13.79 -35.11
CA ARG A 299 -10.65 13.84 -33.80
C ARG A 299 -10.36 15.11 -33.01
N LYS A 300 -9.37 15.90 -33.44
CA LYS A 300 -8.88 17.11 -32.75
C LYS A 300 -8.47 16.87 -31.28
N ILE A 301 -7.86 15.75 -31.01
CA ILE A 301 -7.33 15.35 -29.70
C ILE A 301 -6.00 14.64 -29.88
N ASN A 302 -5.23 14.53 -28.79
CA ASN A 302 -4.11 13.59 -28.73
C ASN A 302 -4.64 12.18 -28.50
N THR A 303 -4.20 11.24 -29.31
CA THR A 303 -4.51 9.82 -29.21
C THR A 303 -3.26 9.03 -28.84
N MET A 304 -3.45 7.86 -28.25
CA MET A 304 -2.35 6.98 -27.87
C MET A 304 -1.48 6.63 -29.09
N PHE A 305 -0.19 6.76 -28.93
CA PHE A 305 0.79 6.22 -29.86
C PHE A 305 1.49 5.02 -29.22
N TRP A 306 1.38 3.88 -29.87
CA TRP A 306 2.04 2.65 -29.48
C TRP A 306 2.69 2.02 -30.70
N PRO A 307 4.05 2.03 -30.83
CA PRO A 307 4.72 1.58 -32.04
C PRO A 307 4.50 0.08 -32.37
N GLN A 308 4.16 -0.71 -31.34
CA GLN A 308 3.87 -2.14 -31.50
C GLN A 308 2.43 -2.43 -31.93
N GLY A 309 1.54 -1.40 -31.98
CA GLY A 309 0.13 -1.60 -32.20
C GLY A 309 -0.59 -2.28 -31.03
N GLU A 310 -1.83 -2.70 -31.23
CA GLU A 310 -2.63 -3.33 -30.15
C GLU A 310 -2.14 -4.72 -29.77
N GLY A 311 -1.49 -5.43 -30.69
CA GLY A 311 -1.00 -6.80 -30.48
C GLY A 311 -2.09 -7.80 -30.07
N ASP A 312 -1.67 -9.00 -29.68
CA ASP A 312 -2.60 -10.07 -29.30
C ASP A 312 -3.35 -9.79 -27.98
N TYR A 313 -2.81 -8.91 -27.13
CA TYR A 313 -3.36 -8.58 -25.82
C TYR A 313 -3.86 -7.15 -25.73
N ARG A 314 -4.02 -6.46 -26.85
CA ARG A 314 -4.44 -5.06 -26.88
C ARG A 314 -3.68 -4.18 -25.85
N MET A 315 -2.39 -4.39 -25.76
CA MET A 315 -1.53 -3.65 -24.83
C MET A 315 -1.49 -2.17 -25.20
N GLN A 316 -1.29 -1.37 -24.18
CA GLN A 316 -1.15 0.07 -24.31
C GLN A 316 0.30 0.49 -24.12
N ASN A 317 0.65 1.66 -24.64
CA ASN A 317 1.91 2.30 -24.33
C ASN A 317 2.05 2.48 -22.79
N PRO A 318 3.15 2.03 -22.15
CA PRO A 318 3.32 2.12 -20.70
C PRO A 318 3.27 3.57 -20.17
N TYR A 319 3.75 4.55 -20.93
CA TYR A 319 3.65 5.96 -20.54
C TYR A 319 2.22 6.51 -20.73
N TRP A 320 1.47 6.01 -21.71
CA TRP A 320 0.04 6.31 -21.80
C TRP A 320 -0.71 5.82 -20.57
N ILE A 321 -0.45 4.59 -20.12
CA ILE A 321 -1.03 4.05 -18.90
C ILE A 321 -0.67 4.96 -17.71
N ALA A 322 0.58 5.36 -17.59
CA ALA A 322 1.05 6.20 -16.49
C ALA A 322 0.45 7.61 -16.48
N TYR A 323 0.23 8.22 -17.65
CA TYR A 323 -0.11 9.64 -17.75
C TYR A 323 -1.52 9.93 -18.28
N ARG A 324 -2.24 8.94 -18.84
CA ARG A 324 -3.56 9.10 -19.42
C ARG A 324 -4.62 8.12 -18.90
N ASN A 325 -4.20 7.06 -18.21
CA ASN A 325 -5.08 6.18 -17.47
C ASN A 325 -4.93 6.49 -15.97
N LEU A 326 -5.52 7.61 -15.55
CA LEU A 326 -5.33 8.13 -14.20
C LEU A 326 -6.28 7.46 -13.21
N ARG A 327 -5.74 7.04 -12.09
CA ARG A 327 -6.48 6.50 -10.94
C ARG A 327 -6.06 7.29 -9.72
N LEU A 328 -7.03 7.94 -9.12
CA LEU A 328 -6.86 8.80 -7.96
C LEU A 328 -7.71 8.25 -6.82
N ASN A 329 -7.11 8.08 -5.67
CA ASN A 329 -7.81 7.66 -4.48
C ASN A 329 -7.56 8.66 -3.35
N GLN A 330 -8.64 9.12 -2.71
CA GLN A 330 -8.60 9.96 -1.53
C GLN A 330 -9.30 9.23 -0.40
N LYS A 331 -8.63 9.10 0.72
CA LYS A 331 -9.18 8.50 1.93
C LYS A 331 -9.07 9.49 3.09
N LYS A 332 -10.18 9.67 3.81
CA LYS A 332 -10.24 10.39 5.07
C LYS A 332 -10.79 9.43 6.11
N ARG A 333 -10.07 9.25 7.20
CA ARG A 333 -10.47 8.34 8.26
C ARG A 333 -10.34 9.03 9.59
N TYR A 334 -11.31 8.87 10.44
CA TYR A 334 -11.21 9.26 11.84
C TYR A 334 -11.51 8.07 12.75
N MET A 335 -10.73 7.96 13.79
CA MET A 335 -10.91 6.97 14.84
C MET A 335 -11.00 7.70 16.17
N LEU A 336 -12.08 7.45 16.89
CA LEU A 336 -12.30 8.00 18.23
C LEU A 336 -12.47 6.83 19.20
N SER A 337 -11.85 6.91 20.36
CA SER A 337 -11.97 5.90 21.39
C SER A 337 -12.08 6.54 22.76
N ALA A 338 -12.89 5.95 23.63
CA ALA A 338 -12.96 6.28 25.03
C ALA A 338 -13.07 5.00 25.86
N GLN A 339 -12.27 4.90 26.90
CA GLN A 339 -12.35 3.81 27.88
C GLN A 339 -12.43 4.41 29.27
N LEU A 340 -13.44 4.03 30.02
CA LEU A 340 -13.59 4.36 31.42
C LEU A 340 -13.42 3.08 32.25
N SER A 341 -12.54 3.14 33.24
CA SER A 341 -12.35 2.05 34.22
C SER A 341 -12.60 2.61 35.60
N TYR A 342 -13.32 1.84 36.45
CA TYR A 342 -13.67 2.24 37.80
C TYR A 342 -13.43 1.08 38.78
N ASP A 343 -12.55 1.32 39.75
CA ASP A 343 -12.28 0.43 40.87
C ASP A 343 -13.32 0.69 41.96
N ILE A 344 -14.42 -0.06 41.96
CA ILE A 344 -15.50 0.06 42.95
C ILE A 344 -14.97 -0.33 44.33
N THR A 345 -14.24 -1.42 44.35
CA THR A 345 -13.52 -1.92 45.53
C THR A 345 -12.15 -2.42 45.13
N ASP A 346 -11.28 -2.80 46.05
CA ASP A 346 -9.95 -3.33 45.77
C ASP A 346 -9.96 -4.67 44.98
N TRP A 347 -11.12 -5.35 44.98
CA TRP A 347 -11.30 -6.62 44.28
C TRP A 347 -12.28 -6.54 43.09
N LEU A 348 -12.98 -5.41 42.89
CA LEU A 348 -13.99 -5.27 41.84
C LEU A 348 -13.69 -4.04 40.97
N ASN A 349 -13.29 -4.29 39.73
CA ASN A 349 -13.13 -3.30 38.69
C ASN A 349 -14.21 -3.48 37.62
N ILE A 350 -14.80 -2.37 37.18
CA ILE A 350 -15.70 -2.31 36.02
C ILE A 350 -15.10 -1.37 34.98
N SER A 351 -15.07 -1.82 33.75
CA SER A 351 -14.61 -0.98 32.63
C SER A 351 -15.54 -1.07 31.42
N GLY A 352 -15.71 0.07 30.77
CA GLY A 352 -16.43 0.18 29.51
C GLY A 352 -15.57 0.88 28.45
N ARG A 353 -15.70 0.44 27.21
CA ARG A 353 -14.96 1.01 26.07
C ARG A 353 -15.91 1.25 24.90
N VAL A 354 -15.75 2.39 24.25
CA VAL A 354 -16.43 2.76 23.01
C VAL A 354 -15.39 3.16 22.00
N ARG A 355 -15.57 2.73 20.76
CA ARG A 355 -14.76 3.16 19.61
C ARG A 355 -15.66 3.46 18.43
N VAL A 356 -15.33 4.54 17.72
CA VAL A 356 -15.89 4.90 16.43
C VAL A 356 -14.73 4.92 15.45
N ASP A 357 -14.91 4.24 14.32
CA ASP A 357 -13.96 4.19 13.22
C ASP A 357 -14.76 4.40 11.94
N ASN A 358 -14.50 5.50 11.25
CA ASN A 358 -15.21 5.85 10.03
C ASN A 358 -14.22 6.22 8.94
N THR A 359 -14.44 5.66 7.77
CA THR A 359 -13.62 5.88 6.59
C THR A 359 -14.49 6.40 5.45
N HIS A 360 -14.09 7.53 4.91
CA HIS A 360 -14.67 8.11 3.70
C HIS A 360 -13.64 8.02 2.57
N THR A 361 -13.98 7.29 1.51
CA THR A 361 -13.10 7.10 0.37
C THR A 361 -13.73 7.72 -0.89
N LYS A 362 -12.95 8.45 -1.66
CA LYS A 362 -13.30 8.90 -3.01
C LYS A 362 -12.33 8.27 -3.99
N TYR A 363 -12.83 7.42 -4.86
CA TYR A 363 -12.09 6.88 -5.99
C TYR A 363 -12.51 7.58 -7.28
N GLU A 364 -11.54 7.99 -8.08
CA GLU A 364 -11.75 8.66 -9.36
C GLU A 364 -10.84 8.03 -10.42
N GLN A 365 -11.44 7.56 -11.52
CA GLN A 365 -10.72 7.00 -12.66
C GLN A 365 -10.98 7.85 -13.89
N LYS A 366 -9.91 8.23 -14.59
CA LYS A 366 -9.95 9.00 -15.85
C LYS A 366 -9.18 8.23 -16.92
N LEU A 367 -9.90 7.55 -17.79
CA LEU A 367 -9.33 6.89 -18.95
C LEU A 367 -9.55 7.80 -20.17
N TYR A 368 -8.46 8.34 -20.71
CA TYR A 368 -8.54 9.29 -21.81
C TYR A 368 -9.00 8.61 -23.09
N ALA A 369 -9.57 9.39 -24.00
CA ALA A 369 -9.98 8.95 -25.32
C ALA A 369 -8.82 8.24 -26.04
N SER A 370 -9.10 7.14 -26.74
CA SER A 370 -8.16 6.19 -27.35
C SER A 370 -7.45 5.23 -26.38
N SER A 371 -7.82 5.20 -25.10
CA SER A 371 -7.42 4.10 -24.23
C SER A 371 -8.04 2.78 -24.69
N ASN A 372 -7.48 1.68 -24.21
CA ASN A 372 -7.94 0.33 -24.58
C ASN A 372 -9.45 0.16 -24.37
N LEU A 373 -10.15 -0.35 -25.39
CA LEU A 373 -11.60 -0.45 -25.41
C LEU A 373 -12.14 -1.39 -24.34
N THR A 374 -11.40 -2.41 -23.95
CA THR A 374 -11.82 -3.34 -22.88
C THR A 374 -12.00 -2.64 -21.55
N ILE A 375 -11.12 -1.67 -21.21
CA ILE A 375 -11.20 -0.94 -19.94
C ILE A 375 -12.08 0.31 -20.03
N THR A 376 -12.43 0.77 -21.23
CA THR A 376 -13.31 1.94 -21.46
C THR A 376 -14.74 1.52 -21.78
N GLU A 377 -15.11 0.24 -21.58
CA GLU A 377 -16.43 -0.30 -21.89
C GLU A 377 -16.83 -0.02 -23.36
N GLU A 378 -15.92 -0.33 -24.29
CA GLU A 378 -16.04 -0.11 -25.74
C GLU A 378 -16.16 1.39 -26.16
N SER A 379 -15.92 2.33 -25.25
CA SER A 379 -15.98 3.76 -25.57
C SER A 379 -14.66 4.26 -26.17
N THR A 380 -14.74 4.80 -27.39
CA THR A 380 -13.61 5.47 -28.05
C THR A 380 -13.34 6.89 -27.51
N GLN A 381 -14.28 7.43 -26.73
CA GLN A 381 -14.19 8.79 -26.13
C GLN A 381 -13.56 8.77 -24.74
N GLY A 382 -13.11 7.59 -24.27
CA GLY A 382 -12.59 7.40 -22.93
C GLY A 382 -13.69 7.06 -21.93
N HIS A 383 -13.33 6.98 -20.66
CA HIS A 383 -14.23 6.61 -19.59
C HIS A 383 -13.90 7.36 -18.31
N TYR A 384 -14.92 7.84 -17.61
CA TYR A 384 -14.77 8.52 -16.34
C TYR A 384 -15.65 7.85 -15.28
N THR A 385 -15.02 7.44 -14.19
CA THR A 385 -15.73 6.82 -13.07
C THR A 385 -15.40 7.55 -11.77
N ILE A 386 -16.41 7.76 -10.95
CA ILE A 386 -16.28 8.23 -9.58
C ILE A 386 -17.07 7.33 -8.64
N SER A 387 -16.43 6.92 -7.55
CA SER A 387 -17.05 6.11 -6.50
C SER A 387 -16.72 6.72 -5.14
N LYS A 388 -17.70 6.81 -4.25
CA LYS A 388 -17.57 7.41 -2.92
C LYS A 388 -18.19 6.48 -1.87
N PRO A 389 -17.56 5.33 -1.58
CA PRO A 389 -18.01 4.48 -0.48
C PRO A 389 -17.70 5.15 0.87
N ASP A 390 -18.65 5.07 1.78
CA ASP A 390 -18.52 5.40 3.19
C ASP A 390 -18.60 4.11 4.00
N GLU A 391 -17.67 3.90 4.93
CA GLU A 391 -17.55 2.70 5.76
C GLU A 391 -17.36 3.03 7.24
#